data_ebdabb20682806130dc93a6f28480826
#
_entry.id   ebdabb20682806130dc93a6f28480826
#
_cell.length_a   1.000
_cell.length_b   1.000
_cell.length_c   1.000
_cell.angle_alpha   90.00
_cell.angle_beta   90.00
_cell.angle_gamma   90.00
#
_symmetry.space_group_name_H-M   'P 1'
#
loop_
_entity.id
_entity.type
_entity.pdbx_description
1 polymer ?
#
loop_
_entity_poly.entity_id
_entity_poly.type
_entity_poly.pdbx_seq_one_letter_code
_entity_poly.pdbx_strand_id
1 'polypeptide(L)'
;REVALNLYKGKCGLHHNEDRWAYISDLCGKVPSWKEDYLSILTHAQYKCMPAHGFFVLDAVFEALKKAKVSKEFLENHNVSLIVSNDSECYESADLVKHVKSDADNRQLPVTTLFNTLNSAISMNLASILHIHGLSLTVSAACAGGGHAIGLAKMLLDSKQTEMVIVIGAQECASRYCMEAFDALGVFSPDNVQPFGKGRNGLAPSGGAACIILEPSDSLRLKEEKVPSFASLSGYGFSSNGKAITTPDSYQEEVSMLKAIENAGLDEGMIDVVLAHATGTPMGDEAEAKAIESIFPICPNVVATKGMTGHECWMAGVSQAVQATIMFTYGRLFHAATTEENAFPKLNLVMRPKWYSPHHILCNAFGFGGTNSSFIISKV
;
A
#
# COMPACT_ATOMS: atom_id res chain seq x y z
N ARG A 1 -2.09 17.33 0.37
CA ARG A 1 -1.24 18.43 -0.12
C ARG A 1 0.21 18.30 0.40
N GLU A 2 0.41 18.00 1.67
CA GLU A 2 1.75 17.87 2.26
C GLU A 2 2.54 16.71 1.66
N VAL A 3 1.94 15.51 1.56
CA VAL A 3 2.56 14.33 0.91
C VAL A 3 3.01 14.66 -0.50
N ALA A 4 2.15 15.29 -1.30
CA ALA A 4 2.49 15.70 -2.66
C ALA A 4 3.71 16.63 -2.70
N LEU A 5 3.76 17.64 -1.83
CA LEU A 5 4.87 18.58 -1.75
C LEU A 5 6.18 17.90 -1.39
N ASN A 6 6.17 16.99 -0.42
CA ASN A 6 7.36 16.28 0.03
C ASN A 6 7.90 15.36 -1.08
N LEU A 7 7.03 14.58 -1.74
CA LEU A 7 7.43 13.70 -2.84
C LEU A 7 7.97 14.49 -4.05
N TYR A 8 7.33 15.61 -4.43
CA TYR A 8 7.84 16.43 -5.53
C TYR A 8 9.16 17.13 -5.24
N LYS A 9 9.44 17.44 -3.97
CA LYS A 9 10.72 17.98 -3.54
C LYS A 9 11.82 16.93 -3.41
N GLY A 10 11.48 15.64 -3.55
CA GLY A 10 12.42 14.56 -3.30
C GLY A 10 12.80 14.41 -1.82
N LYS A 11 11.92 14.87 -0.91
CA LYS A 11 12.19 14.77 0.52
C LYS A 11 12.15 13.32 0.96
N CYS A 12 13.28 12.79 1.39
CA CYS A 12 13.36 11.47 2.00
C CYS A 12 12.71 11.50 3.40
N GLY A 13 11.81 10.55 3.65
CA GLY A 13 11.18 10.34 4.95
C GLY A 13 11.89 9.30 5.82
N LEU A 14 12.93 8.67 5.27
CA LEU A 14 13.74 7.70 6.01
C LEU A 14 14.74 8.41 6.92
N HIS A 15 14.98 7.83 8.08
CA HIS A 15 15.93 8.35 9.05
C HIS A 15 16.54 7.19 9.85
N HIS A 16 17.70 7.41 10.41
CA HIS A 16 18.33 6.48 11.33
C HIS A 16 17.58 6.47 12.68
N ASN A 17 17.39 5.29 13.23
CA ASN A 17 16.70 5.09 14.49
C ASN A 17 17.64 4.43 15.51
N GLU A 18 18.12 5.19 16.47
CA GLU A 18 19.08 4.75 17.49
C GLU A 18 18.57 3.55 18.30
N ASP A 19 17.25 3.39 18.43
CA ASP A 19 16.65 2.23 19.10
C ASP A 19 16.88 0.91 18.33
N ARG A 20 17.44 0.97 17.11
CA ARG A 20 17.67 -0.17 16.21
C ARG A 20 19.14 -0.53 16.03
N TRP A 21 19.99 -0.15 16.95
CA TRP A 21 21.44 -0.39 16.91
C TRP A 21 21.85 -1.88 16.77
N ALA A 22 20.96 -2.81 17.13
CA ALA A 22 21.22 -4.26 17.05
C ALA A 22 20.89 -4.88 15.67
N TYR A 23 20.34 -4.11 14.73
CA TYR A 23 19.97 -4.59 13.39
C TYR A 23 21.08 -4.30 12.35
N ILE A 24 21.01 -5.01 11.21
CA ILE A 24 21.89 -4.75 10.03
C ILE A 24 21.78 -3.28 9.62
N SER A 25 20.58 -2.71 9.69
CA SER A 25 20.35 -1.29 9.44
C SER A 25 19.36 -0.71 10.45
N ASP A 26 19.63 0.51 10.87
CA ASP A 26 18.73 1.33 11.69
C ASP A 26 17.86 2.29 10.85
N LEU A 27 18.00 2.25 9.51
CA LEU A 27 17.25 3.07 8.58
C LEU A 27 15.79 2.64 8.50
N CYS A 28 14.86 3.57 8.76
CA CYS A 28 13.43 3.30 8.66
C CYS A 28 12.59 4.57 8.44
N GLY A 29 11.34 4.40 7.98
CA GLY A 29 10.33 5.46 7.98
C GLY A 29 9.43 5.35 9.20
N LYS A 30 9.36 6.39 10.01
CA LYS A 30 8.42 6.47 11.14
C LYS A 30 7.15 7.23 10.75
N VAL A 31 6.01 6.74 11.19
CA VAL A 31 4.75 7.48 11.13
C VAL A 31 4.76 8.50 12.28
N PRO A 32 4.50 9.79 12.02
CA PRO A 32 4.31 10.75 13.09
C PRO A 32 3.10 10.34 13.94
N SER A 33 3.11 10.71 15.23
CA SER A 33 1.98 10.44 16.11
C SER A 33 0.71 11.08 15.55
N TRP A 34 -0.41 10.37 15.61
CA TRP A 34 -1.72 10.94 15.31
C TRP A 34 -2.08 12.03 16.34
N LYS A 35 -2.88 13.00 15.92
CA LYS A 35 -3.19 14.19 16.73
C LYS A 35 -4.65 14.21 17.23
N GLU A 36 -5.49 13.35 16.67
CA GLU A 36 -6.91 13.34 16.98
C GLU A 36 -7.20 12.60 18.29
N ASP A 37 -8.12 13.15 19.09
CA ASP A 37 -8.64 12.47 20.28
C ASP A 37 -9.83 11.60 19.88
N TYR A 38 -9.55 10.33 19.59
CA TYR A 38 -10.58 9.37 19.19
C TYR A 38 -11.49 8.90 20.33
N LEU A 39 -11.19 9.21 21.58
CA LEU A 39 -12.09 8.93 22.71
C LEU A 39 -13.46 9.62 22.56
N SER A 40 -13.50 10.71 21.82
CA SER A 40 -14.75 11.44 21.57
C SER A 40 -15.68 10.76 20.56
N ILE A 41 -15.16 9.89 19.71
CA ILE A 41 -15.91 9.22 18.63
C ILE A 41 -15.95 7.69 18.75
N LEU A 42 -15.07 7.10 19.56
CA LEU A 42 -15.01 5.67 19.82
C LEU A 42 -15.61 5.33 21.17
N THR A 43 -16.30 4.20 21.24
CA THR A 43 -16.59 3.59 22.55
C THR A 43 -15.29 3.10 23.20
N HIS A 44 -15.30 2.98 24.51
CA HIS A 44 -14.14 2.43 25.24
C HIS A 44 -13.75 1.02 24.76
N ALA A 45 -14.71 0.19 24.37
CA ALA A 45 -14.45 -1.14 23.82
C ALA A 45 -13.75 -1.06 22.45
N GLN A 46 -14.24 -0.22 21.53
CA GLN A 46 -13.61 0.00 20.22
C GLN A 46 -12.18 0.53 20.36
N TYR A 47 -11.97 1.51 21.25
CA TYR A 47 -10.65 2.06 21.53
C TYR A 47 -9.66 0.97 22.03
N LYS A 48 -10.11 0.11 22.96
CA LYS A 48 -9.29 -0.97 23.54
C LYS A 48 -9.01 -2.13 22.59
N CYS A 49 -9.89 -2.37 21.62
CA CYS A 49 -9.71 -3.40 20.60
C CYS A 49 -8.94 -2.92 19.36
N MET A 50 -8.68 -1.60 19.26
CA MET A 50 -7.93 -1.06 18.13
C MET A 50 -6.43 -1.24 18.36
N PRO A 51 -5.70 -1.91 17.45
CA PRO A 51 -4.25 -1.96 17.51
C PRO A 51 -3.64 -0.57 17.30
N ALA A 52 -2.42 -0.36 17.76
CA ALA A 52 -1.78 0.96 17.77
C ALA A 52 -1.76 1.63 16.38
N HIS A 53 -1.45 0.89 15.33
CA HIS A 53 -1.43 1.42 13.96
C HIS A 53 -2.85 1.67 13.39
N GLY A 54 -3.88 1.12 14.00
CA GLY A 54 -5.28 1.40 13.64
C GLY A 54 -5.67 2.87 13.81
N PHE A 55 -4.98 3.62 14.66
CA PHE A 55 -5.26 5.06 14.83
C PHE A 55 -4.81 5.88 13.62
N PHE A 56 -3.70 5.51 12.93
CA PHE A 56 -3.36 6.19 11.65
C PHE A 56 -4.38 5.83 10.57
N VAL A 57 -4.92 4.62 10.63
CA VAL A 57 -5.98 4.18 9.70
C VAL A 57 -7.23 5.02 9.87
N LEU A 58 -7.64 5.32 11.10
CA LEU A 58 -8.78 6.22 11.37
C LEU A 58 -8.58 7.58 10.71
N ASP A 59 -7.39 8.20 10.85
CA ASP A 59 -7.06 9.47 10.21
C ASP A 59 -7.25 9.39 8.69
N ALA A 60 -6.69 8.35 8.06
CA ALA A 60 -6.78 8.16 6.61
C ALA A 60 -8.21 7.93 6.13
N VAL A 61 -8.98 7.13 6.87
CA VAL A 61 -10.38 6.82 6.55
C VAL A 61 -11.26 8.05 6.68
N PHE A 62 -11.19 8.78 7.80
CA PHE A 62 -12.02 9.96 7.98
C PHE A 62 -11.66 11.08 6.99
N GLU A 63 -10.37 11.23 6.64
CA GLU A 63 -9.97 12.14 5.58
C GLU A 63 -10.58 11.74 4.22
N ALA A 64 -10.55 10.45 3.86
CA ALA A 64 -11.10 9.94 2.61
C ALA A 64 -12.64 10.12 2.57
N LEU A 65 -13.36 9.74 3.62
CA LEU A 65 -14.81 9.91 3.72
C LEU A 65 -15.22 11.37 3.59
N LYS A 66 -14.50 12.27 4.26
CA LYS A 66 -14.73 13.72 4.16
C LYS A 66 -14.54 14.24 2.73
N LYS A 67 -13.47 13.81 2.05
CA LYS A 67 -13.21 14.21 0.66
C LYS A 67 -14.23 13.65 -0.32
N ALA A 68 -14.67 12.42 -0.09
CA ALA A 68 -15.69 11.76 -0.89
C ALA A 68 -17.11 12.19 -0.52
N LYS A 69 -17.30 13.08 0.48
CA LYS A 69 -18.60 13.51 1.02
C LYS A 69 -19.48 12.33 1.47
N VAL A 70 -18.89 11.25 1.95
CA VAL A 70 -19.63 10.10 2.46
C VAL A 70 -20.03 10.37 3.89
N SER A 71 -21.33 10.43 4.16
CA SER A 71 -21.89 10.63 5.49
C SER A 71 -22.03 9.31 6.25
N LYS A 72 -22.17 9.40 7.57
CA LYS A 72 -22.51 8.24 8.41
C LYS A 72 -23.84 7.62 8.00
N GLU A 73 -24.84 8.44 7.72
CA GLU A 73 -26.16 8.00 7.25
C GLU A 73 -26.06 7.21 5.93
N PHE A 74 -25.19 7.63 5.01
CA PHE A 74 -24.93 6.88 3.78
C PHE A 74 -24.38 5.49 4.10
N LEU A 75 -23.38 5.39 4.97
CA LEU A 75 -22.76 4.11 5.35
C LEU A 75 -23.75 3.15 6.01
N GLU A 76 -24.68 3.68 6.83
CA GLU A 76 -25.70 2.90 7.52
C GLU A 76 -26.83 2.39 6.61
N ASN A 77 -27.12 3.09 5.50
CA ASN A 77 -28.27 2.80 4.66
C ASN A 77 -27.92 2.16 3.29
N HIS A 78 -26.62 2.07 2.95
CA HIS A 78 -26.16 1.56 1.68
C HIS A 78 -25.30 0.31 1.83
N ASN A 79 -25.22 -0.50 0.77
CA ASN A 79 -24.37 -1.69 0.73
C ASN A 79 -22.90 -1.27 0.47
N VAL A 80 -22.23 -0.84 1.52
CA VAL A 80 -20.82 -0.45 1.49
C VAL A 80 -19.97 -1.59 2.02
N SER A 81 -18.91 -1.94 1.29
CA SER A 81 -17.93 -2.96 1.69
C SER A 81 -16.62 -2.33 2.15
N LEU A 82 -15.87 -3.06 2.98
CA LEU A 82 -14.60 -2.66 3.55
C LEU A 82 -13.54 -3.72 3.30
N ILE A 83 -12.44 -3.34 2.65
CA ILE A 83 -11.30 -4.24 2.40
C ILE A 83 -10.04 -3.60 2.94
N VAL A 84 -9.39 -4.29 3.87
CA VAL A 84 -8.13 -3.83 4.50
C VAL A 84 -7.00 -4.74 4.09
N SER A 85 -5.90 -4.19 3.58
CA SER A 85 -4.64 -4.91 3.44
C SER A 85 -3.80 -4.69 4.68
N ASN A 86 -3.53 -5.77 5.43
CA ASN A 86 -2.80 -5.71 6.69
C ASN A 86 -2.24 -7.08 7.08
N ASP A 87 -0.97 -7.10 7.48
CA ASP A 87 -0.23 -8.26 8.02
C ASP A 87 0.61 -7.85 9.26
N SER A 88 0.15 -6.85 10.02
CA SER A 88 0.98 -6.18 11.05
C SER A 88 0.83 -6.73 12.49
N GLU A 89 -0.13 -7.61 12.77
CA GLU A 89 -0.46 -8.04 14.14
C GLU A 89 0.53 -9.06 14.75
N CYS A 90 1.67 -9.25 14.11
CA CYS A 90 2.71 -10.13 14.63
C CYS A 90 3.32 -9.64 15.95
N TYR A 91 3.30 -8.32 16.23
CA TYR A 91 3.83 -7.76 17.48
C TYR A 91 2.99 -8.17 18.70
N GLU A 92 1.69 -7.92 18.64
CA GLU A 92 0.75 -8.29 19.71
C GLU A 92 0.72 -9.80 19.93
N SER A 93 0.82 -10.58 18.86
CA SER A 93 0.94 -12.03 18.93
C SER A 93 2.24 -12.47 19.60
N ALA A 94 3.36 -11.82 19.33
CA ALA A 94 4.65 -12.12 19.95
C ALA A 94 4.64 -11.79 21.46
N ASP A 95 4.05 -10.68 21.86
CA ASP A 95 3.90 -10.30 23.26
C ASP A 95 2.97 -11.28 24.02
N LEU A 96 1.90 -11.73 23.40
CA LEU A 96 1.03 -12.76 23.96
C LEU A 96 1.80 -14.07 24.20
N VAL A 97 2.57 -14.54 23.21
CA VAL A 97 3.40 -15.75 23.33
C VAL A 97 4.42 -15.62 24.46
N LYS A 98 5.05 -14.46 24.59
CA LYS A 98 6.01 -14.16 25.65
C LYS A 98 5.34 -14.21 27.02
N HIS A 99 4.15 -13.63 27.14
CA HIS A 99 3.35 -13.65 28.37
C HIS A 99 2.99 -15.08 28.76
N VAL A 100 2.48 -15.90 27.85
CA VAL A 100 2.11 -17.30 28.10
C VAL A 100 3.32 -18.15 28.52
N LYS A 101 4.48 -17.95 27.88
CA LYS A 101 5.72 -18.68 28.22
C LYS A 101 6.31 -18.31 29.59
N SER A 102 5.96 -17.16 30.15
CA SER A 102 6.45 -16.73 31.47
C SER A 102 5.71 -17.31 32.65
N ASP A 103 4.82 -18.29 32.46
CA ASP A 103 3.92 -18.86 33.47
C ASP A 103 3.06 -17.81 34.21
N ALA A 104 2.85 -16.66 33.56
CA ALA A 104 2.01 -15.63 34.11
C ALA A 104 0.55 -16.12 34.18
N ASP A 105 -0.18 -15.64 35.18
CA ASP A 105 -1.60 -15.95 35.34
C ASP A 105 -2.40 -15.41 34.15
N ASN A 106 -2.86 -16.28 33.26
CA ASN A 106 -3.64 -15.94 32.09
C ASN A 106 -4.92 -15.14 32.41
N ARG A 107 -5.41 -15.16 33.64
CA ARG A 107 -6.53 -14.32 34.11
C ARG A 107 -6.17 -12.85 34.16
N GLN A 108 -4.90 -12.50 34.04
CA GLN A 108 -4.46 -11.09 33.93
C GLN A 108 -4.44 -10.57 32.50
N LEU A 109 -4.68 -11.42 31.48
CA LEU A 109 -4.77 -10.96 30.11
C LEU A 109 -6.01 -10.06 29.92
N PRO A 110 -5.87 -8.90 29.24
CA PRO A 110 -7.01 -8.10 28.84
C PRO A 110 -7.99 -8.91 28.00
N VAL A 111 -9.27 -8.73 28.19
CA VAL A 111 -10.32 -9.42 27.40
C VAL A 111 -10.26 -9.10 25.92
N THR A 112 -9.59 -8.03 25.53
CA THR A 112 -9.38 -7.57 24.15
C THR A 112 -8.17 -8.21 23.47
N THR A 113 -7.34 -8.96 24.19
CA THR A 113 -6.07 -9.52 23.69
C THR A 113 -6.28 -10.31 22.40
N LEU A 114 -7.29 -11.17 22.34
CA LEU A 114 -7.58 -11.95 21.14
C LEU A 114 -7.82 -11.04 19.92
N PHE A 115 -8.58 -9.98 20.11
CA PHE A 115 -8.93 -9.08 19.00
C PHE A 115 -7.71 -8.32 18.45
N ASN A 116 -6.76 -7.97 19.32
CA ASN A 116 -5.55 -7.26 18.94
C ASN A 116 -4.50 -8.14 18.26
N THR A 117 -4.63 -9.47 18.32
CA THR A 117 -3.69 -10.41 17.68
C THR A 117 -4.14 -10.93 16.31
N LEU A 118 -5.29 -10.50 15.82
CA LEU A 118 -5.81 -10.90 14.53
C LEU A 118 -5.46 -9.87 13.44
N ASN A 119 -4.97 -10.33 12.29
CA ASN A 119 -4.79 -9.45 11.12
C ASN A 119 -6.06 -8.69 10.74
N SER A 120 -7.23 -9.22 11.09
CA SER A 120 -8.54 -8.59 10.89
C SER A 120 -8.95 -7.59 11.99
N ALA A 121 -8.11 -7.32 12.98
CA ALA A 121 -8.43 -6.38 14.06
C ALA A 121 -8.89 -5.02 13.54
N ILE A 122 -8.19 -4.47 12.55
CA ILE A 122 -8.55 -3.18 11.94
C ILE A 122 -9.89 -3.26 11.21
N SER A 123 -10.09 -4.27 10.33
CA SER A 123 -11.33 -4.38 9.55
C SER A 123 -12.55 -4.59 10.44
N MET A 124 -12.45 -5.42 11.49
CA MET A 124 -13.52 -5.64 12.45
C MET A 124 -13.89 -4.36 13.23
N ASN A 125 -12.88 -3.65 13.72
CA ASN A 125 -13.10 -2.40 14.44
C ASN A 125 -13.71 -1.33 13.54
N LEU A 126 -13.18 -1.14 12.34
CA LEU A 126 -13.71 -0.16 11.38
C LEU A 126 -15.14 -0.49 10.94
N ALA A 127 -15.45 -1.76 10.69
CA ALA A 127 -16.82 -2.15 10.37
C ALA A 127 -17.80 -1.74 11.47
N SER A 128 -17.41 -1.93 12.75
CA SER A 128 -18.20 -1.48 13.89
C SER A 128 -18.29 0.05 14.02
N ILE A 129 -17.18 0.77 13.81
CA ILE A 129 -17.11 2.23 13.95
C ILE A 129 -17.91 2.93 12.85
N LEU A 130 -17.80 2.41 11.62
CA LEU A 130 -18.39 3.00 10.42
C LEU A 130 -19.80 2.45 10.12
N HIS A 131 -20.29 1.49 10.91
CA HIS A 131 -21.58 0.80 10.69
C HIS A 131 -21.67 0.17 9.29
N ILE A 132 -20.60 -0.52 8.87
CA ILE A 132 -20.54 -1.22 7.57
C ILE A 132 -21.39 -2.50 7.63
N HIS A 133 -22.29 -2.67 6.66
CA HIS A 133 -23.18 -3.82 6.54
C HIS A 133 -22.85 -4.73 5.36
N GLY A 134 -22.02 -4.28 4.43
CA GLY A 134 -21.53 -5.09 3.33
C GLY A 134 -20.39 -6.04 3.73
N LEU A 135 -19.63 -6.52 2.77
CA LEU A 135 -18.49 -7.38 3.02
C LEU A 135 -17.39 -6.61 3.77
N SER A 136 -16.93 -7.17 4.88
CA SER A 136 -15.76 -6.68 5.61
C SER A 136 -14.71 -7.77 5.72
N LEU A 137 -13.53 -7.56 5.14
CA LEU A 137 -12.45 -8.54 5.16
C LEU A 137 -11.06 -7.90 5.22
N THR A 138 -10.08 -8.70 5.63
CA THR A 138 -8.67 -8.36 5.55
C THR A 138 -7.97 -9.24 4.53
N VAL A 139 -7.17 -8.62 3.66
CA VAL A 139 -6.29 -9.29 2.70
C VAL A 139 -4.91 -9.39 3.31
N SER A 140 -4.45 -10.63 3.47
CA SER A 140 -3.10 -10.98 3.89
C SER A 140 -2.38 -11.60 2.69
N ALA A 141 -1.52 -10.84 2.03
CA ALA A 141 -0.82 -11.25 0.82
C ALA A 141 0.53 -10.52 0.69
N ALA A 142 1.22 -10.37 1.81
CA ALA A 142 2.48 -9.66 1.91
C ALA A 142 2.45 -8.32 1.16
N CYS A 143 3.55 -7.92 0.51
CA CYS A 143 3.67 -6.62 -0.15
C CYS A 143 2.71 -6.42 -1.34
N ALA A 144 2.10 -7.48 -1.88
CA ALA A 144 1.08 -7.40 -2.92
C ALA A 144 -0.34 -7.15 -2.37
N GLY A 145 -0.53 -7.24 -1.06
CA GLY A 145 -1.84 -7.19 -0.41
C GLY A 145 -2.66 -5.96 -0.77
N GLY A 146 -2.05 -4.77 -0.81
CA GLY A 146 -2.72 -3.53 -1.19
C GLY A 146 -3.25 -3.54 -2.62
N GLY A 147 -2.48 -4.08 -3.57
CA GLY A 147 -2.93 -4.24 -4.95
C GLY A 147 -4.04 -5.28 -5.08
N HIS A 148 -3.96 -6.40 -4.36
CA HIS A 148 -5.02 -7.40 -4.31
C HIS A 148 -6.30 -6.85 -3.67
N ALA A 149 -6.20 -6.03 -2.61
CA ALA A 149 -7.35 -5.37 -2.00
C ALA A 149 -8.08 -4.46 -3.00
N ILE A 150 -7.33 -3.69 -3.80
CA ILE A 150 -7.86 -2.87 -4.90
C ILE A 150 -8.53 -3.75 -5.97
N GLY A 151 -7.86 -4.83 -6.37
CA GLY A 151 -8.40 -5.76 -7.36
C GLY A 151 -9.69 -6.44 -6.92
N LEU A 152 -9.76 -6.90 -5.67
CA LEU A 152 -10.98 -7.47 -5.08
C LEU A 152 -12.11 -6.43 -5.03
N ALA A 153 -11.82 -5.19 -4.68
CA ALA A 153 -12.80 -4.11 -4.69
C ALA A 153 -13.38 -3.89 -6.10
N LYS A 154 -12.52 -3.88 -7.13
CA LYS A 154 -12.96 -3.81 -8.53
C LYS A 154 -13.90 -4.98 -8.88
N MET A 155 -13.51 -6.21 -8.55
CA MET A 155 -14.33 -7.41 -8.84
C MET A 155 -15.69 -7.34 -8.16
N LEU A 156 -15.79 -6.86 -6.92
CA LEU A 156 -17.06 -6.69 -6.21
C LEU A 156 -17.95 -5.62 -6.85
N LEU A 157 -17.38 -4.52 -7.28
CA LEU A 157 -18.11 -3.43 -7.95
C LEU A 157 -18.57 -3.87 -9.35
N ASP A 158 -17.68 -4.48 -10.15
CA ASP A 158 -18.00 -4.97 -11.50
C ASP A 158 -19.11 -6.04 -11.47
N SER A 159 -19.11 -6.90 -10.45
CA SER A 159 -20.14 -7.92 -10.22
C SER A 159 -21.39 -7.39 -9.51
N LYS A 160 -21.45 -6.09 -9.19
CA LYS A 160 -22.58 -5.43 -8.52
C LYS A 160 -22.94 -6.02 -7.16
N GLN A 161 -21.94 -6.56 -6.45
CA GLN A 161 -22.11 -7.11 -5.10
C GLN A 161 -22.14 -6.03 -4.02
N THR A 162 -21.70 -4.84 -4.35
CA THR A 162 -21.62 -3.68 -3.44
C THR A 162 -21.78 -2.38 -4.24
N GLU A 163 -22.23 -1.33 -3.58
CA GLU A 163 -22.40 0.00 -4.18
C GLU A 163 -21.13 0.84 -4.04
N MET A 164 -20.34 0.58 -3.00
CA MET A 164 -19.10 1.28 -2.69
C MET A 164 -18.15 0.34 -1.96
N VAL A 165 -16.84 0.53 -2.18
CA VAL A 165 -15.80 -0.16 -1.40
C VAL A 165 -14.83 0.86 -0.82
N ILE A 166 -14.64 0.80 0.48
CA ILE A 166 -13.56 1.50 1.19
C ILE A 166 -12.36 0.55 1.21
N VAL A 167 -11.28 0.92 0.51
CA VAL A 167 -10.05 0.11 0.45
C VAL A 167 -8.97 0.79 1.26
N ILE A 168 -8.37 0.05 2.18
CA ILE A 168 -7.39 0.55 3.12
C ILE A 168 -6.12 -0.29 3.02
N GLY A 169 -4.98 0.39 2.99
CA GLY A 169 -3.69 -0.20 3.29
C GLY A 169 -3.23 0.26 4.66
N ALA A 170 -2.84 -0.68 5.50
CA ALA A 170 -2.34 -0.42 6.84
C ALA A 170 -1.00 -1.13 7.05
N GLN A 171 -0.02 -0.44 7.63
CA GLN A 171 1.27 -0.99 7.99
C GLN A 171 1.74 -0.38 9.30
N GLU A 172 2.04 -1.23 10.26
CA GLU A 172 2.75 -0.85 11.47
C GLU A 172 4.24 -0.68 11.15
N CYS A 173 4.78 0.49 11.41
CA CYS A 173 6.05 0.91 10.84
C CYS A 173 7.31 0.43 11.55
N ALA A 174 7.23 -0.24 12.66
CA ALA A 174 8.44 -0.55 13.41
C ALA A 174 8.25 -1.47 14.62
N SER A 175 7.35 -2.44 14.56
CA SER A 175 7.38 -3.41 15.63
C SER A 175 8.75 -4.10 15.64
N ARG A 176 9.30 -4.22 16.82
CA ARG A 176 10.60 -4.88 17.02
C ARG A 176 10.61 -6.26 16.40
N TYR A 177 9.53 -7.02 16.58
CA TYR A 177 9.41 -8.38 16.08
C TYR A 177 9.45 -8.43 14.53
N CYS A 178 8.67 -7.61 13.88
CA CYS A 178 8.62 -7.57 12.42
C CYS A 178 9.99 -7.15 11.86
N MET A 179 10.64 -6.18 12.48
CA MET A 179 11.95 -5.71 12.06
C MET A 179 13.05 -6.76 12.26
N GLU A 180 13.05 -7.48 13.37
CA GLU A 180 13.99 -8.58 13.60
C GLU A 180 13.82 -9.70 12.57
N ALA A 181 12.58 -10.00 12.17
CA ALA A 181 12.30 -11.00 11.15
C ALA A 181 12.81 -10.56 9.75
N PHE A 182 12.61 -9.31 9.36
CA PHE A 182 13.16 -8.77 8.11
C PHE A 182 14.69 -8.64 8.14
N ASP A 183 15.27 -8.28 9.28
CA ASP A 183 16.72 -8.21 9.46
C ASP A 183 17.36 -9.58 9.25
N ALA A 184 16.75 -10.64 9.80
CA ALA A 184 17.19 -12.01 9.62
C ALA A 184 17.17 -12.49 8.15
N LEU A 185 16.36 -11.86 7.29
CA LEU A 185 16.35 -12.12 5.87
C LEU A 185 17.52 -11.43 5.12
N GLY A 186 18.22 -10.49 5.76
CA GLY A 186 19.34 -9.78 5.17
C GLY A 186 18.93 -8.84 4.03
N VAL A 187 17.72 -8.30 4.06
CA VAL A 187 17.15 -7.49 2.96
C VAL A 187 17.22 -5.99 3.19
N PHE A 188 17.73 -5.55 4.35
CA PHE A 188 17.82 -4.12 4.67
C PHE A 188 18.99 -3.44 3.99
N SER A 189 18.74 -2.22 3.52
CA SER A 189 19.81 -1.32 3.09
C SER A 189 20.49 -0.69 4.32
N PRO A 190 21.81 -0.73 4.42
CA PRO A 190 22.51 -0.13 5.55
C PRO A 190 22.42 1.40 5.59
N ASP A 191 22.40 2.05 4.41
CA ASP A 191 22.58 3.50 4.34
C ASP A 191 21.49 4.24 3.57
N ASN A 192 21.18 3.78 2.35
CA ASN A 192 20.33 4.51 1.41
C ASN A 192 19.61 3.57 0.45
N VAL A 193 18.30 3.70 0.35
CA VAL A 193 17.48 2.92 -0.58
C VAL A 193 17.54 3.56 -1.96
N GLN A 194 18.09 2.84 -2.94
CA GLN A 194 18.27 3.29 -4.32
C GLN A 194 17.48 2.42 -5.32
N PRO A 195 16.17 2.64 -5.48
CA PRO A 195 15.36 1.86 -6.42
C PRO A 195 15.94 1.92 -7.84
N PHE A 196 16.14 0.76 -8.46
CA PHE A 196 16.80 0.60 -9.76
C PHE A 196 18.22 1.18 -9.86
N GLY A 197 18.82 1.58 -8.75
CA GLY A 197 20.16 2.17 -8.72
C GLY A 197 21.29 1.14 -8.84
N LYS A 198 22.44 1.56 -9.36
CA LYS A 198 23.65 0.72 -9.35
C LYS A 198 24.13 0.40 -7.94
N GLY A 199 23.94 1.31 -7.01
CA GLY A 199 24.26 1.15 -5.58
C GLY A 199 23.17 0.47 -4.75
N ARG A 200 22.10 -0.08 -5.36
CA ARG A 200 21.02 -0.74 -4.61
C ARG A 200 21.54 -1.94 -3.83
N ASN A 201 21.18 -2.02 -2.59
CA ASN A 201 21.66 -3.05 -1.67
C ASN A 201 20.60 -3.53 -0.66
N GLY A 202 19.37 -3.06 -0.77
CA GLY A 202 18.28 -3.45 0.12
C GLY A 202 17.18 -2.41 0.23
N LEU A 203 16.22 -2.71 1.07
CA LEU A 203 15.07 -1.84 1.40
C LEU A 203 15.22 -1.19 2.77
N ALA A 204 14.42 -0.18 3.03
CA ALA A 204 14.15 0.31 4.39
C ALA A 204 12.65 0.20 4.67
N PRO A 205 12.26 -0.43 5.79
CA PRO A 205 10.86 -0.56 6.15
C PRO A 205 10.27 0.80 6.54
N SER A 206 9.01 0.97 6.22
CA SER A 206 8.22 2.13 6.65
C SER A 206 6.77 1.72 6.87
N GLY A 207 5.95 2.62 7.34
CA GLY A 207 4.56 2.32 7.59
C GLY A 207 3.64 3.51 7.46
N GLY A 208 2.39 3.30 7.83
CA GLY A 208 1.35 4.29 7.77
C GLY A 208 0.00 3.72 7.41
N ALA A 209 -0.85 4.58 6.89
CA ALA A 209 -2.14 4.19 6.34
C ALA A 209 -2.46 4.98 5.07
N ALA A 210 -3.12 4.31 4.14
CA ALA A 210 -3.70 4.92 2.96
C ALA A 210 -5.13 4.41 2.79
N CYS A 211 -6.03 5.29 2.34
CA CYS A 211 -7.43 4.95 2.10
C CYS A 211 -7.88 5.51 0.75
N ILE A 212 -8.55 4.68 -0.03
CA ILE A 212 -9.27 5.09 -1.24
C ILE A 212 -10.72 4.61 -1.17
N ILE A 213 -11.61 5.36 -1.79
CA ILE A 213 -13.03 5.01 -1.93
C ILE A 213 -13.30 4.77 -3.40
N LEU A 214 -13.82 3.60 -3.70
CA LEU A 214 -14.20 3.17 -5.04
C LEU A 214 -15.72 3.03 -5.13
N GLU A 215 -16.30 3.54 -6.21
CA GLU A 215 -17.69 3.38 -6.56
C GLU A 215 -17.87 3.35 -8.08
N PRO A 216 -18.98 2.79 -8.59
CA PRO A 216 -19.23 2.77 -10.03
C PRO A 216 -19.22 4.17 -10.63
N SER A 217 -18.62 4.33 -11.81
CA SER A 217 -18.52 5.64 -12.49
C SER A 217 -19.88 6.24 -12.88
N ASP A 218 -20.92 5.42 -12.99
CA ASP A 218 -22.29 5.81 -13.27
C ASP A 218 -23.15 6.03 -12.00
N SER A 219 -22.55 5.94 -10.82
CA SER A 219 -23.21 6.18 -9.54
C SER A 219 -24.02 7.48 -9.56
N LEU A 220 -25.28 7.40 -9.14
CA LEU A 220 -26.15 8.58 -8.99
C LEU A 220 -25.58 9.58 -7.97
N ARG A 221 -24.99 9.09 -6.91
CA ARG A 221 -24.38 9.92 -5.86
C ARG A 221 -23.29 10.82 -6.42
N LEU A 222 -22.38 10.31 -7.26
CA LEU A 222 -21.34 11.12 -7.90
C LEU A 222 -21.92 12.27 -8.72
N LYS A 223 -23.04 12.02 -9.42
CA LYS A 223 -23.70 13.01 -10.27
C LYS A 223 -24.47 14.05 -9.46
N GLU A 224 -25.25 13.60 -8.50
CA GLU A 224 -26.14 14.45 -7.71
C GLU A 224 -25.40 15.33 -6.70
N GLU A 225 -24.42 14.75 -5.98
CA GLU A 225 -23.63 15.46 -4.97
C GLU A 225 -22.42 16.20 -5.55
N LYS A 226 -22.17 16.06 -6.87
CA LYS A 226 -21.00 16.65 -7.54
C LYS A 226 -19.68 16.31 -6.79
N VAL A 227 -19.52 15.03 -6.44
CA VAL A 227 -18.29 14.56 -5.83
C VAL A 227 -17.20 14.51 -6.91
N PRO A 228 -16.04 15.10 -6.70
CA PRO A 228 -14.96 15.02 -7.68
C PRO A 228 -14.44 13.59 -7.78
N SER A 229 -14.45 13.03 -8.99
CA SER A 229 -13.70 11.82 -9.29
C SER A 229 -12.25 12.19 -9.57
N PHE A 230 -11.32 11.61 -8.86
CA PHE A 230 -9.89 11.90 -9.04
C PHE A 230 -9.24 11.05 -10.12
N ALA A 231 -9.73 9.82 -10.30
CA ALA A 231 -9.22 8.87 -11.26
C ALA A 231 -10.20 7.68 -11.41
N SER A 232 -9.97 6.83 -12.40
CA SER A 232 -10.69 5.58 -12.63
C SER A 232 -9.77 4.39 -12.42
N LEU A 233 -10.22 3.35 -11.72
CA LEU A 233 -9.56 2.05 -11.68
C LEU A 233 -9.97 1.25 -12.91
N SER A 234 -9.15 1.27 -13.96
CA SER A 234 -9.49 0.69 -15.25
C SER A 234 -9.10 -0.77 -15.40
N GLY A 235 -8.02 -1.23 -14.76
CA GLY A 235 -7.57 -2.60 -14.91
C GLY A 235 -6.98 -3.19 -13.65
N TYR A 236 -7.04 -4.53 -13.55
CA TYR A 236 -6.39 -5.32 -12.51
C TYR A 236 -5.90 -6.65 -13.07
N GLY A 237 -4.68 -7.02 -12.73
CA GLY A 237 -4.05 -8.28 -13.09
C GLY A 237 -3.30 -8.88 -11.91
N PHE A 238 -3.18 -10.19 -11.90
CA PHE A 238 -2.49 -10.93 -10.86
C PHE A 238 -1.86 -12.21 -11.39
N SER A 239 -0.84 -12.67 -10.67
CA SER A 239 -0.16 -13.94 -10.92
C SER A 239 0.42 -14.49 -9.62
N SER A 240 0.95 -15.70 -9.69
CA SER A 240 1.72 -16.31 -8.59
C SER A 240 2.90 -17.06 -9.17
N ASN A 241 4.08 -16.93 -8.54
CA ASN A 241 5.30 -17.59 -9.00
C ASN A 241 5.22 -19.12 -8.88
N GLY A 242 4.53 -19.63 -7.86
CA GLY A 242 4.43 -21.07 -7.62
C GLY A 242 5.79 -21.76 -7.38
N LYS A 243 6.79 -21.00 -6.92
CA LYS A 243 8.18 -21.43 -6.73
C LYS A 243 8.67 -21.06 -5.30
N ALA A 244 9.93 -20.70 -5.16
CA ALA A 244 10.53 -20.31 -3.90
C ALA A 244 9.89 -19.03 -3.32
N ILE A 245 9.73 -18.99 -2.00
CA ILE A 245 9.00 -17.91 -1.28
C ILE A 245 9.65 -16.54 -1.48
N THR A 246 10.99 -16.48 -1.51
CA THR A 246 11.76 -15.22 -1.53
C THR A 246 12.31 -14.85 -2.91
N THR A 247 12.15 -15.72 -3.91
CA THR A 247 12.72 -15.47 -5.24
C THR A 247 11.69 -14.81 -6.15
N PRO A 248 11.94 -13.59 -6.63
CA PRO A 248 11.07 -12.94 -7.61
C PRO A 248 11.12 -13.68 -8.94
N ASP A 249 10.08 -13.55 -9.75
CA ASP A 249 9.97 -14.18 -11.06
C ASP A 249 9.50 -13.16 -12.10
N SER A 250 10.43 -12.66 -12.90
CA SER A 250 10.16 -11.62 -13.91
C SER A 250 9.04 -12.00 -14.88
N TYR A 251 8.92 -13.29 -15.25
CA TYR A 251 7.85 -13.76 -16.12
C TYR A 251 6.48 -13.66 -15.44
N GLN A 252 6.37 -13.98 -14.15
CA GLN A 252 5.10 -13.87 -13.45
C GLN A 252 4.74 -12.41 -13.12
N GLU A 253 5.72 -11.55 -12.89
CA GLU A 253 5.51 -10.10 -12.80
C GLU A 253 5.00 -9.53 -14.13
N GLU A 254 5.60 -9.94 -15.27
CA GLU A 254 5.12 -9.64 -16.62
C GLU A 254 3.67 -10.08 -16.83
N VAL A 255 3.34 -11.32 -16.47
CA VAL A 255 1.96 -11.86 -16.57
C VAL A 255 0.96 -11.02 -15.79
N SER A 256 1.30 -10.54 -14.58
CA SER A 256 0.39 -9.72 -13.80
C SER A 256 0.14 -8.34 -14.47
N MET A 257 1.19 -7.73 -15.03
CA MET A 257 1.10 -6.46 -15.74
C MET A 257 0.27 -6.60 -17.04
N LEU A 258 0.54 -7.62 -17.87
CA LEU A 258 -0.19 -7.86 -19.10
C LEU A 258 -1.69 -8.11 -18.84
N LYS A 259 -2.03 -8.90 -17.81
CA LYS A 259 -3.43 -9.08 -17.41
C LYS A 259 -4.11 -7.78 -16.97
N ALA A 260 -3.38 -6.88 -16.30
CA ALA A 260 -3.95 -5.59 -15.92
C ALA A 260 -4.22 -4.73 -17.16
N ILE A 261 -3.32 -4.73 -18.15
CA ILE A 261 -3.47 -4.02 -19.42
C ILE A 261 -4.66 -4.59 -20.20
N GLU A 262 -4.73 -5.91 -20.36
CA GLU A 262 -5.84 -6.60 -21.01
C GLU A 262 -7.19 -6.31 -20.31
N ASN A 263 -7.24 -6.40 -18.98
CA ASN A 263 -8.45 -6.11 -18.20
C ASN A 263 -8.92 -4.66 -18.34
N ALA A 264 -7.98 -3.73 -18.58
CA ALA A 264 -8.30 -2.33 -18.86
C ALA A 264 -8.78 -2.09 -20.30
N GLY A 265 -8.66 -3.07 -21.20
CA GLY A 265 -8.92 -2.90 -22.64
C GLY A 265 -7.93 -1.96 -23.32
N LEU A 266 -6.69 -1.92 -22.84
CA LEU A 266 -5.61 -1.06 -23.34
C LEU A 266 -4.56 -1.88 -24.07
N ASP A 267 -3.79 -1.22 -24.92
CA ASP A 267 -2.54 -1.73 -25.49
C ASP A 267 -1.36 -1.23 -24.65
N GLU A 268 -0.23 -1.94 -24.68
CA GLU A 268 0.98 -1.59 -23.92
C GLU A 268 1.47 -0.17 -24.23
N GLY A 269 1.34 0.26 -25.50
CA GLY A 269 1.71 1.62 -25.93
C GLY A 269 0.87 2.74 -25.32
N MET A 270 -0.25 2.43 -24.68
CA MET A 270 -1.11 3.41 -24.02
C MET A 270 -0.69 3.67 -22.56
N ILE A 271 0.20 2.87 -22.00
CA ILE A 271 0.70 3.08 -20.64
C ILE A 271 1.74 4.19 -20.64
N ASP A 272 1.44 5.30 -19.99
CA ASP A 272 2.33 6.46 -19.88
C ASP A 272 3.38 6.32 -18.78
N VAL A 273 3.01 5.66 -17.70
CA VAL A 273 3.82 5.55 -16.50
C VAL A 273 3.69 4.15 -15.89
N VAL A 274 4.82 3.58 -15.49
CA VAL A 274 4.87 2.47 -14.54
C VAL A 274 5.28 3.03 -13.18
N LEU A 275 4.40 2.95 -12.19
CA LEU A 275 4.71 3.19 -10.79
C LEU A 275 5.16 1.87 -10.18
N ALA A 276 6.47 1.71 -10.12
CA ALA A 276 7.12 0.45 -9.87
C ALA A 276 7.03 -0.02 -8.41
N HIS A 277 7.12 -1.33 -8.21
CA HIS A 277 7.33 -1.90 -6.88
C HIS A 277 8.68 -1.51 -6.31
N ALA A 278 9.74 -1.71 -7.05
CA ALA A 278 11.11 -1.18 -6.88
C ALA A 278 11.55 -0.90 -5.43
N THR A 279 11.85 -1.96 -4.69
CA THR A 279 12.21 -1.86 -3.26
C THR A 279 13.64 -1.45 -2.98
N GLY A 280 14.50 -1.42 -4.02
CA GLY A 280 15.95 -1.21 -3.88
C GLY A 280 16.72 -2.51 -3.61
N THR A 281 16.03 -3.66 -3.59
CA THR A 281 16.69 -4.96 -3.44
C THR A 281 17.32 -5.41 -4.76
N PRO A 282 18.53 -6.01 -4.76
CA PRO A 282 19.21 -6.43 -5.99
C PRO A 282 18.35 -7.34 -6.89
N MET A 283 17.74 -8.37 -6.31
CA MET A 283 16.96 -9.36 -7.06
C MET A 283 15.57 -8.85 -7.48
N GLY A 284 14.88 -8.14 -6.58
CA GLY A 284 13.54 -7.63 -6.84
C GLY A 284 13.54 -6.61 -7.97
N ASP A 285 14.40 -5.62 -7.88
CA ASP A 285 14.51 -4.58 -8.91
C ASP A 285 14.97 -5.15 -10.26
N GLU A 286 15.83 -6.18 -10.25
CA GLU A 286 16.27 -6.84 -11.50
C GLU A 286 15.12 -7.60 -12.17
N ALA A 287 14.29 -8.30 -11.39
CA ALA A 287 13.15 -9.03 -11.93
C ALA A 287 12.12 -8.08 -12.53
N GLU A 288 11.76 -7.04 -11.81
CA GLU A 288 10.81 -6.03 -12.29
C GLU A 288 11.33 -5.26 -13.51
N ALA A 289 12.61 -4.90 -13.52
CA ALA A 289 13.22 -4.26 -14.69
C ALA A 289 13.12 -5.13 -15.94
N LYS A 290 13.43 -6.43 -15.84
CA LYS A 290 13.30 -7.39 -16.94
C LYS A 290 11.86 -7.54 -17.41
N ALA A 291 10.90 -7.58 -16.50
CA ALA A 291 9.48 -7.68 -16.81
C ALA A 291 8.98 -6.43 -17.56
N ILE A 292 9.37 -5.24 -17.12
CA ILE A 292 9.04 -3.98 -17.80
C ILE A 292 9.69 -3.93 -19.19
N GLU A 293 10.97 -4.27 -19.32
CA GLU A 293 11.68 -4.28 -20.59
C GLU A 293 11.08 -5.28 -21.60
N SER A 294 10.53 -6.40 -21.12
CA SER A 294 9.88 -7.42 -21.96
C SER A 294 8.57 -6.94 -22.56
N ILE A 295 7.76 -6.22 -21.76
CA ILE A 295 6.42 -5.75 -22.18
C ILE A 295 6.51 -4.55 -23.11
N PHE A 296 7.39 -3.59 -22.81
CA PHE A 296 7.39 -2.28 -23.43
C PHE A 296 8.56 -2.09 -24.43
N PRO A 297 8.35 -2.24 -25.75
CA PRO A 297 9.37 -1.93 -26.75
C PRO A 297 9.87 -0.48 -26.68
N ILE A 298 8.95 0.43 -26.32
CA ILE A 298 9.25 1.84 -25.95
C ILE A 298 8.87 1.97 -24.49
N CYS A 299 9.87 2.01 -23.63
CA CYS A 299 9.66 2.04 -22.19
C CYS A 299 8.92 3.32 -21.74
N PRO A 300 7.77 3.22 -21.06
CA PRO A 300 7.08 4.36 -20.47
C PRO A 300 7.93 5.01 -19.38
N ASN A 301 7.46 6.14 -18.82
CA ASN A 301 8.16 6.70 -17.67
C ASN A 301 8.06 5.74 -16.47
N VAL A 302 9.19 5.39 -15.87
CA VAL A 302 9.24 4.54 -14.67
C VAL A 302 9.45 5.43 -13.45
N VAL A 303 8.52 5.36 -12.50
CA VAL A 303 8.54 6.12 -11.25
C VAL A 303 8.78 5.16 -10.10
N ALA A 304 9.76 5.46 -9.25
CA ALA A 304 10.10 4.68 -8.08
C ALA A 304 10.22 5.59 -6.86
N THR A 305 9.33 5.44 -5.89
CA THR A 305 9.22 6.36 -4.74
C THR A 305 9.76 5.79 -3.44
N LYS A 306 10.02 4.47 -3.38
CA LYS A 306 10.41 3.81 -2.12
C LYS A 306 11.77 4.22 -1.55
N GLY A 307 12.62 4.86 -2.35
CA GLY A 307 13.80 5.54 -1.81
C GLY A 307 13.45 6.71 -0.89
N MET A 308 12.29 7.36 -1.09
CA MET A 308 11.82 8.47 -0.28
C MET A 308 10.85 8.03 0.82
N THR A 309 9.95 7.10 0.51
CA THR A 309 8.88 6.66 1.44
C THR A 309 9.29 5.49 2.30
N GLY A 310 10.31 4.75 1.91
CA GLY A 310 10.57 3.41 2.40
C GLY A 310 9.63 2.38 1.78
N HIS A 311 9.80 1.13 2.19
CA HIS A 311 8.90 0.05 1.79
C HIS A 311 7.74 -0.06 2.77
N GLU A 312 6.58 0.37 2.34
CA GLU A 312 5.32 0.41 3.10
C GLU A 312 4.63 -0.96 3.15
N CYS A 313 5.34 -2.04 2.82
CA CYS A 313 4.90 -3.44 2.85
C CYS A 313 3.47 -3.63 2.30
N TRP A 314 2.57 -4.11 3.15
CA TRP A 314 1.19 -4.48 2.80
C TRP A 314 0.31 -3.31 2.35
N MET A 315 0.64 -2.07 2.74
CA MET A 315 -0.11 -0.89 2.28
C MET A 315 0.37 -0.34 0.94
N ALA A 316 1.52 -0.76 0.42
CA ALA A 316 2.19 -0.15 -0.72
C ALA A 316 1.28 0.04 -1.96
N GLY A 317 0.47 -0.96 -2.31
CA GLY A 317 -0.45 -0.85 -3.45
C GLY A 317 -1.50 0.26 -3.27
N VAL A 318 -2.07 0.43 -2.07
CA VAL A 318 -3.04 1.50 -1.82
C VAL A 318 -2.35 2.86 -1.80
N SER A 319 -1.15 2.95 -1.24
CA SER A 319 -0.30 4.15 -1.30
C SER A 319 0.01 4.55 -2.75
N GLN A 320 0.33 3.58 -3.62
CA GLN A 320 0.55 3.83 -5.05
C GLN A 320 -0.69 4.37 -5.76
N ALA A 321 -1.89 3.88 -5.44
CA ALA A 321 -3.12 4.43 -6.00
C ALA A 321 -3.30 5.91 -5.61
N VAL A 322 -3.02 6.28 -4.37
CA VAL A 322 -3.00 7.69 -3.92
C VAL A 322 -1.93 8.48 -4.67
N GLN A 323 -0.72 7.94 -4.83
CA GLN A 323 0.37 8.60 -5.57
C GLN A 323 -0.01 8.82 -7.04
N ALA A 324 -0.66 7.87 -7.70
CA ALA A 324 -1.16 8.01 -9.06
C ALA A 324 -2.19 9.16 -9.17
N THR A 325 -3.16 9.24 -8.25
CA THR A 325 -4.13 10.34 -8.24
C THR A 325 -3.48 11.71 -8.02
N ILE A 326 -2.41 11.77 -7.22
CA ILE A 326 -1.63 13.00 -7.04
C ILE A 326 -0.92 13.39 -8.34
N MET A 327 -0.31 12.45 -9.06
CA MET A 327 0.34 12.72 -10.35
C MET A 327 -0.64 13.26 -11.38
N PHE A 328 -1.88 12.71 -11.45
CA PHE A 328 -2.94 13.26 -12.32
C PHE A 328 -3.33 14.68 -11.90
N THR A 329 -3.55 14.91 -10.61
CA THR A 329 -4.02 16.19 -10.09
C THR A 329 -3.05 17.33 -10.40
N TYR A 330 -1.74 17.06 -10.30
CA TYR A 330 -0.72 18.09 -10.47
C TYR A 330 -0.05 18.09 -11.85
N GLY A 331 -0.33 17.13 -12.74
CA GLY A 331 0.32 17.00 -14.05
C GLY A 331 1.83 16.89 -13.95
N ARG A 332 2.32 16.16 -12.95
CA ARG A 332 3.75 16.06 -12.66
C ARG A 332 4.10 14.68 -12.11
N LEU A 333 5.20 14.09 -12.59
CA LEU A 333 5.69 12.81 -12.10
C LEU A 333 6.58 12.99 -10.85
N PHE A 334 6.50 12.03 -9.96
CA PHE A 334 7.52 11.84 -8.92
C PHE A 334 8.80 11.31 -9.55
N HIS A 335 9.87 11.27 -8.79
CA HIS A 335 11.17 10.84 -9.27
C HIS A 335 11.89 9.97 -8.24
N ALA A 336 12.84 9.17 -8.72
CA ALA A 336 13.70 8.35 -7.88
C ALA A 336 14.80 9.22 -7.23
N ALA A 337 14.40 10.04 -6.24
CA ALA A 337 15.22 11.09 -5.66
C ALA A 337 16.50 10.60 -4.99
N THR A 338 16.51 9.35 -4.51
CA THR A 338 17.63 8.75 -3.78
C THR A 338 18.51 7.86 -4.67
N THR A 339 18.11 7.63 -5.92
CA THR A 339 18.88 6.86 -6.89
C THR A 339 19.91 7.75 -7.54
N GLU A 340 21.18 7.42 -7.41
CA GLU A 340 22.29 8.21 -7.96
C GLU A 340 22.53 7.90 -9.44
N GLU A 341 22.56 6.62 -9.78
CA GLU A 341 22.80 6.15 -11.15
C GLU A 341 21.86 4.96 -11.48
N ASN A 342 21.15 5.04 -12.59
CA ASN A 342 20.27 3.99 -13.07
C ASN A 342 21.09 2.76 -13.50
N ALA A 343 20.78 1.57 -12.94
CA ALA A 343 21.42 0.29 -13.30
C ALA A 343 20.86 -0.33 -14.58
N PHE A 344 19.68 0.11 -15.02
CA PHE A 344 18.93 -0.46 -16.13
C PHE A 344 18.73 0.58 -17.24
N PRO A 345 19.70 0.72 -18.18
CA PRO A 345 19.70 1.81 -19.16
C PRO A 345 18.48 1.84 -20.09
N LYS A 346 17.80 0.70 -20.28
CA LYS A 346 16.59 0.63 -21.09
C LYS A 346 15.35 1.15 -20.33
N LEU A 347 15.37 1.18 -19.01
CA LEU A 347 14.29 1.79 -18.24
C LEU A 347 14.35 3.32 -18.34
N ASN A 348 13.25 3.92 -18.74
CA ASN A 348 13.08 5.38 -18.71
C ASN A 348 12.78 5.85 -17.28
N LEU A 349 13.72 5.60 -16.36
CA LEU A 349 13.60 5.95 -14.94
C LEU A 349 13.57 7.47 -14.76
N VAL A 350 12.54 7.97 -14.10
CA VAL A 350 12.38 9.40 -13.81
C VAL A 350 13.32 9.79 -12.67
N MET A 351 14.51 10.30 -13.01
CA MET A 351 15.57 10.69 -12.07
C MET A 351 15.43 12.11 -11.53
N ARG A 352 14.59 12.94 -12.16
CA ARG A 352 14.37 14.35 -11.79
C ARG A 352 12.89 14.69 -11.91
N PRO A 353 12.39 15.67 -11.15
CA PRO A 353 11.00 16.12 -11.29
C PRO A 353 10.66 16.45 -12.73
N LYS A 354 9.58 15.88 -13.25
CA LYS A 354 9.17 16.00 -14.65
C LYS A 354 7.71 16.46 -14.74
N TRP A 355 7.46 17.56 -15.42
CA TRP A 355 6.13 17.95 -15.81
C TRP A 355 5.64 17.01 -16.91
N TYR A 356 4.60 16.29 -16.63
CA TYR A 356 3.99 15.31 -17.53
C TYR A 356 2.62 14.95 -17.00
N SER A 357 1.59 15.06 -17.83
CA SER A 357 0.22 14.69 -17.48
C SER A 357 -0.10 13.31 -18.04
N PRO A 358 0.05 12.24 -17.26
CA PRO A 358 -0.27 10.89 -17.74
C PRO A 358 -1.77 10.69 -17.92
N HIS A 359 -2.15 9.72 -18.76
CA HIS A 359 -3.52 9.22 -18.89
C HIS A 359 -3.68 7.87 -18.19
N HIS A 360 -2.68 6.99 -18.30
CA HIS A 360 -2.71 5.65 -17.73
C HIS A 360 -1.44 5.37 -16.94
N ILE A 361 -1.61 5.03 -15.66
CA ILE A 361 -0.52 4.66 -14.75
C ILE A 361 -0.72 3.21 -14.34
N LEU A 362 0.22 2.34 -14.70
CA LEU A 362 0.32 0.96 -14.23
C LEU A 362 1.07 0.95 -12.90
N CYS A 363 0.45 0.43 -11.86
CA CYS A 363 1.00 0.32 -10.52
C CYS A 363 1.32 -1.15 -10.22
N ASN A 364 2.53 -1.42 -9.71
CA ASN A 364 3.00 -2.77 -9.39
C ASN A 364 3.20 -2.97 -7.90
N ALA A 365 2.72 -4.08 -7.36
CA ALA A 365 2.99 -4.52 -6.01
C ALA A 365 3.27 -6.03 -6.01
N PHE A 366 4.52 -6.39 -5.75
CA PHE A 366 5.03 -7.76 -5.78
C PHE A 366 5.44 -8.20 -4.37
N GLY A 367 4.98 -9.36 -3.94
CA GLY A 367 5.12 -9.81 -2.56
C GLY A 367 5.93 -11.08 -2.39
N PHE A 368 6.52 -11.24 -1.23
CA PHE A 368 7.04 -12.56 -0.80
C PHE A 368 5.93 -13.61 -0.91
N GLY A 369 6.33 -14.87 -1.13
CA GLY A 369 5.40 -15.91 -1.53
C GLY A 369 5.16 -15.94 -3.04
N GLY A 370 5.73 -14.96 -3.78
CA GLY A 370 5.60 -14.84 -5.23
C GLY A 370 4.19 -14.41 -5.66
N THR A 371 3.46 -13.74 -4.79
CA THR A 371 2.17 -13.15 -5.15
C THR A 371 2.38 -11.79 -5.80
N ASN A 372 1.83 -11.60 -6.99
CA ASN A 372 2.01 -10.40 -7.80
C ASN A 372 0.66 -9.77 -8.11
N SER A 373 0.58 -8.46 -7.94
CA SER A 373 -0.57 -7.67 -8.33
C SER A 373 -0.14 -6.44 -9.12
N SER A 374 -0.85 -6.19 -10.21
CA SER A 374 -0.71 -4.98 -11.02
C SER A 374 -2.09 -4.38 -11.28
N PHE A 375 -2.20 -3.06 -11.23
CA PHE A 375 -3.46 -2.40 -11.50
C PHE A 375 -3.24 -1.09 -12.23
N ILE A 376 -4.25 -0.66 -13.00
CA ILE A 376 -4.16 0.55 -13.81
C ILE A 376 -5.13 1.58 -13.27
N ILE A 377 -4.58 2.74 -12.96
CA ILE A 377 -5.32 3.95 -12.65
C ILE A 377 -5.27 4.87 -13.88
N SER A 378 -6.45 5.31 -14.33
CA SER A 378 -6.63 6.15 -15.51
C SER A 378 -7.19 7.51 -15.12
N LYS A 379 -6.78 8.52 -15.86
CA LYS A 379 -7.31 9.88 -15.73
C LYS A 379 -8.75 9.94 -16.19
N VAL A 380 -9.61 10.65 -15.46
CA VAL A 380 -11.02 10.94 -15.80
C VAL A 380 -11.13 12.27 -16.54
#